data_239a429add31263f3e0c0a4cd9f50009
#
_entry.id   239a429add31263f3e0c0a4cd9f50009
#
_cell.length_a   1.000
_cell.length_b   1.000
_cell.length_c   1.000
_cell.angle_alpha   90.00
_cell.angle_beta   90.00
_cell.angle_gamma   90.00
#
_symmetry.space_group_name_H-M   'P 1'
#
loop_
_entity.id
_entity.type
_entity.pdbx_description
1 polymer ?
#
loop_
_entity_poly.entity_id
_entity_poly.type
_entity_poly.pdbx_seq_one_letter_code
_entity_poly.pdbx_strand_id
1 'polypeptide(L)'
;MNKKLVFNYVREISIIVFGIAIALFGDDLMQQYEREKISTELKMNLLEEVNEIEKYIINRKNVFIKDKLILTTLINKKTDLDSLMNVKSDKTNYDMSVFGYRGFNPPNSFYNSLVNDGKIRYLESISLNKELDLMHNVNSYYVLENIKLEIVAAQKLKDYFETNQPKIILNSFDNNMSANKYVYNLYFVIQGNDMIKAILYGKISQMEDKIVFLKRYGESLNKIKGYLDTSLK
;
A
#
# COMPACT_ATOMS: atom_id res chain seq x y z
N MET A 1 5.66 -47.50 63.19
CA MET A 1 6.17 -46.98 61.89
C MET A 1 7.45 -46.18 62.15
N ASN A 2 8.57 -46.55 61.58
CA ASN A 2 9.91 -46.02 61.92
C ASN A 2 10.04 -44.56 61.38
N LYS A 3 10.03 -43.56 62.28
CA LYS A 3 10.10 -42.13 61.95
C LYS A 3 11.24 -41.76 60.99
N LYS A 4 12.38 -42.46 61.08
CA LYS A 4 13.52 -42.29 60.16
C LYS A 4 13.21 -42.71 58.71
N LEU A 5 12.43 -43.77 58.54
CA LEU A 5 12.03 -44.23 57.21
C LEU A 5 11.09 -43.23 56.54
N VAL A 6 10.12 -42.72 57.26
CA VAL A 6 9.18 -41.70 56.73
C VAL A 6 9.95 -40.42 56.35
N PHE A 7 10.88 -39.95 57.15
CA PHE A 7 11.68 -38.76 56.87
C PHE A 7 12.55 -38.93 55.62
N ASN A 8 13.13 -40.10 55.40
CA ASN A 8 13.91 -40.39 54.21
C ASN A 8 13.04 -40.37 52.93
N TYR A 9 11.86 -40.98 52.96
CA TYR A 9 10.89 -40.97 51.87
C TYR A 9 10.44 -39.54 51.53
N VAL A 10 10.11 -38.75 52.55
CA VAL A 10 9.68 -37.34 52.35
C VAL A 10 10.85 -36.54 51.71
N ARG A 11 12.10 -36.73 52.13
CA ARG A 11 13.26 -36.07 51.56
C ARG A 11 13.49 -36.47 50.10
N GLU A 12 13.38 -37.79 49.79
CA GLU A 12 13.54 -38.27 48.40
C GLU A 12 12.45 -37.74 47.48
N ILE A 13 11.18 -37.74 47.91
CA ILE A 13 10.06 -37.17 47.17
C ILE A 13 10.28 -35.66 46.95
N SER A 14 10.73 -34.95 48.00
CA SER A 14 11.01 -33.51 47.89
C SER A 14 12.09 -33.20 46.84
N ILE A 15 13.16 -33.99 46.81
CA ILE A 15 14.25 -33.83 45.83
C ILE A 15 13.74 -34.06 44.39
N ILE A 16 12.91 -35.09 44.20
CA ILE A 16 12.30 -35.37 42.89
C ILE A 16 11.37 -34.23 42.46
N VAL A 17 10.50 -33.77 43.35
CA VAL A 17 9.57 -32.68 43.07
C VAL A 17 10.31 -31.38 42.76
N PHE A 18 11.36 -31.05 43.54
CA PHE A 18 12.21 -29.89 43.27
C PHE A 18 12.95 -30.02 41.91
N GLY A 19 13.48 -31.22 41.59
CA GLY A 19 14.14 -31.49 40.32
C GLY A 19 13.20 -31.28 39.14
N ILE A 20 11.98 -31.78 39.22
CA ILE A 20 10.94 -31.58 38.18
C ILE A 20 10.53 -30.10 38.09
N ALA A 21 10.35 -29.42 39.22
CA ALA A 21 9.99 -27.99 39.23
C ALA A 21 11.09 -27.13 38.56
N ILE A 22 12.38 -27.38 38.91
CA ILE A 22 13.51 -26.66 38.29
C ILE A 22 13.59 -26.95 36.78
N ALA A 23 13.35 -28.19 36.35
CA ALA A 23 13.34 -28.52 34.91
C ALA A 23 12.22 -27.80 34.15
N LEU A 24 10.99 -27.79 34.72
CA LEU A 24 9.85 -27.09 34.12
C LEU A 24 10.07 -25.58 34.08
N PHE A 25 10.60 -24.98 35.16
CA PHE A 25 10.93 -23.56 35.19
C PHE A 25 12.02 -23.19 34.19
N GLY A 26 13.07 -24.04 34.06
CA GLY A 26 14.13 -23.83 33.10
C GLY A 26 13.65 -23.88 31.65
N ASP A 27 12.77 -24.84 31.33
CA ASP A 27 12.18 -24.99 30.02
C ASP A 27 11.26 -23.80 29.68
N ASP A 28 10.46 -23.32 30.62
CA ASP A 28 9.57 -22.17 30.45
C ASP A 28 10.36 -20.89 30.21
N LEU A 29 11.43 -20.63 30.93
CA LEU A 29 12.33 -19.50 30.75
C LEU A 29 13.02 -19.55 29.37
N MET A 30 13.46 -20.73 28.93
CA MET A 30 14.11 -20.90 27.65
C MET A 30 13.13 -20.67 26.49
N GLN A 31 11.91 -21.19 26.60
CA GLN A 31 10.86 -20.94 25.61
C GLN A 31 10.46 -19.46 25.54
N GLN A 32 10.39 -18.77 26.67
CA GLN A 32 10.11 -17.34 26.71
C GLN A 32 11.22 -16.54 26.01
N TYR A 33 12.49 -16.85 26.30
CA TYR A 33 13.64 -16.20 25.65
C TYR A 33 13.65 -16.42 24.14
N GLU A 34 13.38 -17.66 23.68
CA GLU A 34 13.27 -17.94 22.24
C GLU A 34 12.12 -17.19 21.58
N ARG A 35 10.97 -17.10 22.22
CA ARG A 35 9.82 -16.32 21.72
C ARG A 35 10.14 -14.83 21.61
N GLU A 36 10.77 -14.25 22.62
CA GLU A 36 11.19 -12.84 22.60
C GLU A 36 12.20 -12.57 21.49
N LYS A 37 13.17 -13.46 21.28
CA LYS A 37 14.14 -13.36 20.20
C LYS A 37 13.45 -13.41 18.83
N ILE A 38 12.57 -14.37 18.60
CA ILE A 38 11.78 -14.49 17.36
C ILE A 38 10.92 -13.22 17.16
N SER A 39 10.20 -12.77 18.19
CA SER A 39 9.37 -11.57 18.14
C SER A 39 10.18 -10.34 17.73
N THR A 40 11.36 -10.16 18.31
CA THR A 40 12.26 -9.03 18.00
C THR A 40 12.72 -9.06 16.53
N GLU A 41 13.17 -10.22 16.04
CA GLU A 41 13.56 -10.38 14.65
C GLU A 41 12.42 -10.10 13.67
N LEU A 42 11.21 -10.61 13.96
CA LEU A 42 10.04 -10.38 13.15
C LEU A 42 9.63 -8.89 13.12
N LYS A 43 9.73 -8.20 14.26
CA LYS A 43 9.44 -6.76 14.36
C LYS A 43 10.45 -5.93 13.56
N MET A 44 11.73 -6.28 13.58
CA MET A 44 12.76 -5.59 12.79
C MET A 44 12.49 -5.73 11.27
N ASN A 45 12.25 -6.94 10.79
CA ASN A 45 11.96 -7.19 9.38
C ASN A 45 10.64 -6.51 8.94
N LEU A 46 9.65 -6.50 9.81
CA LEU A 46 8.40 -5.78 9.55
C LEU A 46 8.62 -4.27 9.47
N LEU A 47 9.48 -3.71 10.30
CA LEU A 47 9.83 -2.28 10.26
C LEU A 47 10.54 -1.92 8.94
N GLU A 48 11.38 -2.78 8.40
CA GLU A 48 11.99 -2.59 7.08
C GLU A 48 10.93 -2.55 5.98
N GLU A 49 10.03 -3.54 5.91
CA GLU A 49 8.95 -3.56 4.93
C GLU A 49 8.04 -2.33 5.07
N VAL A 50 7.71 -1.93 6.28
CA VAL A 50 6.89 -0.72 6.56
C VAL A 50 7.58 0.56 6.04
N ASN A 51 8.90 0.66 6.15
CA ASN A 51 9.67 1.78 5.60
C ASN A 51 9.69 1.79 4.06
N GLU A 52 9.73 0.62 3.43
CA GLU A 52 9.62 0.49 1.97
C GLU A 52 8.21 0.86 1.48
N ILE A 53 7.18 0.39 2.19
CA ILE A 53 5.78 0.75 1.93
C ILE A 53 5.60 2.26 2.01
N GLU A 54 6.15 2.93 3.02
CA GLU A 54 6.02 4.39 3.16
C GLU A 54 6.58 5.12 1.94
N LYS A 55 7.79 4.77 1.49
CA LYS A 55 8.40 5.35 0.28
C LYS A 55 7.51 5.12 -0.94
N TYR A 56 6.98 3.92 -1.09
CA TYR A 56 6.07 3.57 -2.17
C TYR A 56 4.79 4.42 -2.15
N ILE A 57 4.16 4.57 -0.98
CA ILE A 57 2.91 5.33 -0.80
C ILE A 57 3.12 6.81 -1.11
N ILE A 58 4.21 7.41 -0.61
CA ILE A 58 4.56 8.82 -0.91
C ILE A 58 4.71 9.02 -2.42
N ASN A 59 5.48 8.17 -3.08
CA ASN A 59 5.67 8.25 -4.53
C ASN A 59 4.34 8.07 -5.28
N ARG A 60 3.57 7.05 -4.94
CA ARG A 60 2.29 6.76 -5.60
C ARG A 60 1.28 7.89 -5.43
N LYS A 61 1.20 8.49 -4.25
CA LYS A 61 0.36 9.67 -3.98
C LYS A 61 0.75 10.85 -4.88
N ASN A 62 2.04 11.14 -5.03
CA ASN A 62 2.52 12.21 -5.89
C ASN A 62 2.15 11.98 -7.37
N VAL A 63 2.23 10.73 -7.83
CA VAL A 63 1.80 10.35 -9.18
C VAL A 63 0.31 10.60 -9.37
N PHE A 64 -0.55 10.19 -8.44
CA PHE A 64 -1.99 10.43 -8.53
C PHE A 64 -2.35 11.93 -8.49
N ILE A 65 -1.65 12.72 -7.67
CA ILE A 65 -1.81 14.18 -7.65
C ILE A 65 -1.45 14.78 -9.01
N LYS A 66 -0.35 14.34 -9.62
CA LYS A 66 0.08 14.80 -10.94
C LYS A 66 -0.93 14.41 -12.03
N ASP A 67 -1.38 13.15 -12.06
CA ASP A 67 -2.37 12.68 -13.03
C ASP A 67 -3.70 13.44 -12.87
N LYS A 68 -4.16 13.68 -11.61
CA LYS A 68 -5.32 14.53 -11.33
C LYS A 68 -5.15 15.95 -11.90
N LEU A 69 -3.97 16.55 -11.68
CA LEU A 69 -3.69 17.90 -12.21
C LEU A 69 -3.76 17.93 -13.74
N ILE A 70 -3.17 16.95 -14.42
CA ILE A 70 -3.23 16.82 -15.89
C ILE A 70 -4.68 16.76 -16.35
N LEU A 71 -5.49 15.86 -15.79
CA LEU A 71 -6.89 15.71 -16.20
C LEU A 71 -7.71 16.97 -15.93
N THR A 72 -7.55 17.58 -14.75
CA THR A 72 -8.26 18.82 -14.39
C THR A 72 -7.92 19.96 -15.37
N THR A 73 -6.65 20.06 -15.77
CA THR A 73 -6.19 21.06 -16.73
C THR A 73 -6.79 20.82 -18.12
N LEU A 74 -6.85 19.55 -18.56
CA LEU A 74 -7.42 19.17 -19.86
C LEU A 74 -8.94 19.43 -19.97
N ILE A 75 -9.70 19.33 -18.90
CA ILE A 75 -11.16 19.56 -18.91
C ILE A 75 -11.56 21.01 -18.68
N ASN A 76 -10.66 21.84 -18.15
CA ASN A 76 -10.97 23.24 -17.82
C ASN A 76 -10.97 24.11 -19.08
N LYS A 77 -12.12 24.70 -19.42
CA LYS A 77 -12.29 25.60 -20.58
C LYS A 77 -11.47 26.90 -20.52
N LYS A 78 -11.09 27.32 -19.31
CA LYS A 78 -10.31 28.55 -19.08
C LYS A 78 -8.81 28.30 -18.97
N THR A 79 -8.37 27.08 -19.24
CA THR A 79 -6.94 26.77 -19.16
C THR A 79 -6.22 27.53 -20.27
N ASP A 80 -5.31 28.40 -19.87
CA ASP A 80 -4.31 28.95 -20.76
C ASP A 80 -3.40 27.83 -21.26
N LEU A 81 -3.11 27.84 -22.57
CA LEU A 81 -2.24 26.83 -23.19
C LEU A 81 -0.86 26.78 -22.55
N ASP A 82 -0.34 27.92 -22.06
CA ASP A 82 0.90 27.98 -21.32
C ASP A 82 0.80 27.21 -19.99
N SER A 83 -0.37 27.16 -19.36
CA SER A 83 -0.60 26.35 -18.17
C SER A 83 -0.58 24.86 -18.44
N LEU A 84 -1.06 24.40 -19.62
CA LEU A 84 -0.92 23.00 -20.05
C LEU A 84 0.56 22.62 -20.24
N MET A 85 1.36 23.53 -20.79
CA MET A 85 2.79 23.32 -21.03
C MET A 85 3.62 23.39 -19.74
N ASN A 86 3.18 24.15 -18.73
CA ASN A 86 3.84 24.28 -17.43
C ASN A 86 3.69 23.03 -16.56
N VAL A 87 2.78 22.10 -16.87
CA VAL A 87 2.67 20.79 -16.18
C VAL A 87 3.88 19.89 -16.46
N LYS A 88 4.97 20.35 -17.08
CA LYS A 88 6.23 19.64 -17.34
C LYS A 88 6.05 18.13 -17.48
N SER A 89 5.22 17.71 -18.43
CA SER A 89 4.91 16.30 -18.67
C SER A 89 5.24 15.95 -20.13
N ASP A 90 5.81 14.78 -20.31
CA ASP A 90 5.97 14.20 -21.64
C ASP A 90 4.65 13.61 -22.16
N LYS A 91 4.59 13.24 -23.44
CA LYS A 91 3.43 12.59 -24.05
C LYS A 91 2.96 11.37 -23.26
N THR A 92 3.89 10.57 -22.79
CA THR A 92 3.62 9.32 -22.05
C THR A 92 2.81 9.58 -20.78
N ASN A 93 3.11 10.66 -20.06
CA ASN A 93 2.33 11.00 -18.85
C ASN A 93 0.91 11.44 -19.18
N TYR A 94 0.70 12.19 -20.26
CA TYR A 94 -0.64 12.57 -20.73
C TYR A 94 -1.43 11.32 -21.17
N ASP A 95 -0.83 10.44 -21.95
CA ASP A 95 -1.44 9.18 -22.37
C ASP A 95 -1.84 8.31 -21.18
N MET A 96 -0.92 8.14 -20.23
CA MET A 96 -1.21 7.37 -19.02
C MET A 96 -2.31 7.98 -18.18
N SER A 97 -2.38 9.31 -18.08
CA SER A 97 -3.44 9.97 -17.31
C SER A 97 -4.80 9.85 -17.99
N VAL A 98 -4.85 9.95 -19.34
CA VAL A 98 -6.10 9.91 -20.11
C VAL A 98 -6.51 8.47 -20.41
N PHE A 99 -5.67 7.70 -21.08
CA PHE A 99 -5.98 6.37 -21.62
C PHE A 99 -5.47 5.19 -20.76
N GLY A 100 -4.67 5.45 -19.75
CA GLY A 100 -4.11 4.44 -18.89
C GLY A 100 -4.66 4.49 -17.46
N TYR A 101 -4.00 3.72 -16.61
CA TYR A 101 -4.21 3.72 -15.16
C TYR A 101 -2.88 3.44 -14.45
N ARG A 102 -2.83 3.80 -13.17
CA ARG A 102 -1.64 3.53 -12.34
C ARG A 102 -1.95 2.41 -11.36
N GLY A 103 -1.28 1.30 -11.51
CA GLY A 103 -1.40 0.17 -10.59
C GLY A 103 -1.01 0.52 -9.15
N PHE A 104 -1.49 -0.25 -8.20
CA PHE A 104 -1.16 -0.17 -6.78
C PHE A 104 -0.70 -1.54 -6.30
N ASN A 105 0.57 -1.66 -5.98
CA ASN A 105 1.17 -2.90 -5.51
C ASN A 105 2.30 -2.55 -4.51
N PRO A 106 1.95 -2.20 -3.26
CA PRO A 106 2.93 -1.94 -2.22
C PRO A 106 3.69 -3.23 -1.87
N PRO A 107 4.93 -3.15 -1.39
CA PRO A 107 5.62 -4.29 -0.80
C PRO A 107 4.77 -4.91 0.32
N ASN A 108 4.62 -6.23 0.33
CA ASN A 108 3.84 -6.96 1.34
C ASN A 108 4.30 -8.42 1.49
N SER A 109 5.48 -8.75 0.99
CA SER A 109 5.97 -10.12 0.96
C SER A 109 6.23 -10.66 2.36
N PHE A 110 6.79 -9.85 3.25
CA PHE A 110 7.08 -10.23 4.61
C PHE A 110 5.79 -10.37 5.44
N TYR A 111 4.88 -9.40 5.36
CA TYR A 111 3.57 -9.50 6.02
C TYR A 111 2.81 -10.75 5.58
N ASN A 112 2.76 -11.03 4.28
CA ASN A 112 2.11 -12.23 3.76
C ASN A 112 2.75 -13.52 4.28
N SER A 113 4.08 -13.56 4.39
CA SER A 113 4.79 -14.70 5.00
C SER A 113 4.42 -14.85 6.48
N LEU A 114 4.38 -13.74 7.25
CA LEU A 114 3.98 -13.78 8.66
C LEU A 114 2.58 -14.38 8.86
N VAL A 115 1.63 -13.97 8.00
CA VAL A 115 0.25 -14.47 8.05
C VAL A 115 0.19 -15.94 7.64
N ASN A 116 0.78 -16.29 6.51
CA ASN A 116 0.72 -17.66 5.95
C ASN A 116 1.44 -18.69 6.85
N ASP A 117 2.55 -18.30 7.47
CA ASP A 117 3.31 -19.16 8.39
C ASP A 117 2.70 -19.19 9.81
N GLY A 118 1.64 -18.42 10.06
CA GLY A 118 1.04 -18.28 11.39
C GLY A 118 1.98 -17.60 12.40
N LYS A 119 3.05 -16.95 11.95
CA LYS A 119 4.04 -16.27 12.80
C LYS A 119 3.55 -14.93 13.34
N ILE A 120 2.47 -14.38 12.80
CA ILE A 120 1.87 -13.12 13.26
C ILE A 120 1.51 -13.16 14.76
N ARG A 121 1.25 -14.34 15.31
CA ARG A 121 0.99 -14.56 16.75
C ARG A 121 2.19 -14.16 17.65
N TYR A 122 3.41 -14.21 17.14
CA TYR A 122 4.60 -13.83 17.90
C TYR A 122 4.78 -12.31 18.04
N LEU A 123 4.01 -11.51 17.31
CA LEU A 123 4.01 -10.04 17.49
C LEU A 123 3.33 -9.62 18.79
N GLU A 124 2.49 -10.48 19.39
CA GLU A 124 1.86 -10.36 20.72
C GLU A 124 1.07 -9.05 20.97
N SER A 125 0.92 -8.20 19.95
CA SER A 125 0.25 -6.91 20.05
C SER A 125 -1.04 -6.89 19.24
N ILE A 126 -2.17 -6.90 19.93
CA ILE A 126 -3.50 -6.80 19.30
C ILE A 126 -3.65 -5.50 18.51
N SER A 127 -3.12 -4.40 19.03
CA SER A 127 -3.19 -3.09 18.37
C SER A 127 -2.35 -3.05 17.09
N LEU A 128 -1.13 -3.62 17.12
CA LEU A 128 -0.27 -3.74 15.93
C LEU A 128 -0.95 -4.61 14.86
N ASN A 129 -1.46 -5.78 15.24
CA ASN A 129 -2.12 -6.69 14.31
C ASN A 129 -3.36 -6.06 13.67
N LYS A 130 -4.15 -5.29 14.43
CA LYS A 130 -5.30 -4.56 13.92
C LYS A 130 -4.89 -3.48 12.90
N GLU A 131 -3.85 -2.72 13.15
CA GLU A 131 -3.39 -1.69 12.21
C GLU A 131 -2.76 -2.30 10.95
N LEU A 132 -2.07 -3.44 11.07
CA LEU A 132 -1.58 -4.21 9.92
C LEU A 132 -2.72 -4.70 9.03
N ASP A 133 -3.76 -5.28 9.62
CA ASP A 133 -4.96 -5.71 8.90
C ASP A 133 -5.67 -4.53 8.22
N LEU A 134 -5.86 -3.42 8.93
CA LEU A 134 -6.45 -2.20 8.39
C LEU A 134 -5.65 -1.67 7.19
N MET A 135 -4.34 -1.70 7.28
CA MET A 135 -3.45 -1.24 6.21
C MET A 135 -3.49 -2.16 5.00
N HIS A 136 -3.23 -3.45 5.18
CA HIS A 136 -3.06 -4.39 4.09
C HIS A 136 -4.37 -4.85 3.46
N ASN A 137 -5.41 -5.05 4.24
CA ASN A 137 -6.67 -5.61 3.75
C ASN A 137 -7.72 -4.53 3.48
N VAL A 138 -7.90 -3.55 4.36
CA VAL A 138 -8.99 -2.56 4.20
C VAL A 138 -8.56 -1.41 3.29
N ASN A 139 -7.49 -0.69 3.65
CA ASN A 139 -7.07 0.49 2.89
C ASN A 139 -6.58 0.13 1.47
N SER A 140 -5.85 -0.98 1.33
CA SER A 140 -5.44 -1.51 0.02
C SER A 140 -6.65 -1.85 -0.86
N TYR A 141 -7.65 -2.52 -0.30
CA TYR A 141 -8.86 -2.89 -1.02
C TYR A 141 -9.54 -1.66 -1.68
N TYR A 142 -9.74 -0.59 -0.92
CA TYR A 142 -10.38 0.61 -1.47
C TYR A 142 -9.57 1.28 -2.57
N VAL A 143 -8.24 1.32 -2.48
CA VAL A 143 -7.39 1.81 -3.56
C VAL A 143 -7.55 0.95 -4.82
N LEU A 144 -7.55 -0.37 -4.67
CA LEU A 144 -7.69 -1.32 -5.78
C LEU A 144 -9.08 -1.23 -6.45
N GLU A 145 -10.17 -1.06 -5.68
CA GLU A 145 -11.50 -0.87 -6.24
C GLU A 145 -11.58 0.40 -7.11
N ASN A 146 -11.01 1.51 -6.66
CA ASN A 146 -10.95 2.72 -7.48
C ASN A 146 -10.10 2.55 -8.75
N ILE A 147 -9.05 1.72 -8.70
CA ILE A 147 -8.27 1.38 -9.90
C ILE A 147 -9.10 0.57 -10.89
N LYS A 148 -9.92 -0.37 -10.44
CA LYS A 148 -10.82 -1.12 -11.33
C LYS A 148 -11.79 -0.20 -12.07
N LEU A 149 -12.36 0.76 -11.37
CA LEU A 149 -13.24 1.78 -11.99
C LEU A 149 -12.47 2.65 -13.00
N GLU A 150 -11.24 3.03 -12.67
CA GLU A 150 -10.36 3.78 -13.57
C GLU A 150 -10.01 2.99 -14.84
N ILE A 151 -9.75 1.68 -14.73
CA ILE A 151 -9.51 0.80 -15.89
C ILE A 151 -10.71 0.83 -16.85
N VAL A 152 -11.93 0.72 -16.31
CA VAL A 152 -13.15 0.79 -17.13
C VAL A 152 -13.28 2.15 -17.82
N ALA A 153 -13.01 3.24 -17.11
CA ALA A 153 -13.04 4.57 -17.69
C ALA A 153 -11.97 4.78 -18.76
N ALA A 154 -10.76 4.30 -18.52
CA ALA A 154 -9.66 4.35 -19.48
C ALA A 154 -9.98 3.56 -20.75
N GLN A 155 -10.58 2.36 -20.63
CA GLN A 155 -10.98 1.55 -21.78
C GLN A 155 -12.05 2.27 -22.62
N LYS A 156 -13.08 2.85 -21.99
CA LYS A 156 -14.11 3.62 -22.70
C LYS A 156 -13.52 4.80 -23.48
N LEU A 157 -12.55 5.50 -22.89
CA LEU A 157 -11.85 6.58 -23.59
C LEU A 157 -11.05 6.05 -24.78
N LYS A 158 -10.30 4.99 -24.59
CA LYS A 158 -9.49 4.38 -25.63
C LYS A 158 -10.36 3.92 -26.81
N ASP A 159 -11.44 3.19 -26.56
CA ASP A 159 -12.38 2.72 -27.58
C ASP A 159 -12.99 3.88 -28.36
N TYR A 160 -13.39 4.96 -27.65
CA TYR A 160 -13.91 6.16 -28.30
C TYR A 160 -12.87 6.83 -29.21
N PHE A 161 -11.63 7.02 -28.72
CA PHE A 161 -10.59 7.69 -29.49
C PHE A 161 -10.10 6.84 -30.67
N GLU A 162 -10.00 5.54 -30.52
CA GLU A 162 -9.66 4.62 -31.62
C GLU A 162 -10.70 4.68 -32.75
N THR A 163 -11.97 4.81 -32.40
CA THR A 163 -13.06 4.85 -33.38
C THR A 163 -13.26 6.23 -34.00
N ASN A 164 -13.25 7.30 -33.20
CA ASN A 164 -13.70 8.62 -33.64
C ASN A 164 -12.54 9.62 -33.84
N GLN A 165 -11.37 9.38 -33.22
CA GLN A 165 -10.22 10.28 -33.23
C GLN A 165 -8.90 9.50 -33.33
N PRO A 166 -8.75 8.53 -34.29
CA PRO A 166 -7.59 7.63 -34.34
C PRO A 166 -6.26 8.38 -34.51
N LYS A 167 -6.29 9.58 -35.11
CA LYS A 167 -5.10 10.43 -35.24
C LYS A 167 -4.49 10.83 -33.91
N ILE A 168 -5.29 11.00 -32.86
CA ILE A 168 -4.79 11.32 -31.51
C ILE A 168 -3.97 10.14 -30.98
N ILE A 169 -4.47 8.91 -31.10
CA ILE A 169 -3.77 7.70 -30.68
C ILE A 169 -2.45 7.53 -31.50
N LEU A 170 -2.50 7.69 -32.82
CA LEU A 170 -1.30 7.60 -33.68
C LEU A 170 -0.27 8.68 -33.33
N ASN A 171 -0.71 9.88 -33.00
CA ASN A 171 0.16 11.01 -32.64
C ASN A 171 0.91 10.77 -31.31
N SER A 172 0.39 9.94 -30.40
CA SER A 172 1.11 9.59 -29.16
C SER A 172 2.37 8.78 -29.45
N PHE A 173 2.37 7.96 -30.49
CA PHE A 173 3.50 7.14 -30.94
C PHE A 173 4.44 7.85 -31.94
N ASP A 174 4.03 8.98 -32.51
CA ASP A 174 4.86 9.71 -33.47
C ASP A 174 6.00 10.47 -32.76
N ASN A 175 7.21 9.98 -32.89
CA ASN A 175 8.39 10.59 -32.31
C ASN A 175 8.72 11.99 -32.88
N ASN A 176 8.23 12.33 -34.06
CA ASN A 176 8.45 13.64 -34.70
C ASN A 176 7.44 14.68 -34.18
N MET A 177 6.36 14.27 -33.54
CA MET A 177 5.40 15.18 -32.94
C MET A 177 5.89 15.66 -31.57
N SER A 178 6.01 16.99 -31.42
CA SER A 178 6.34 17.57 -30.10
C SER A 178 5.20 17.30 -29.08
N ALA A 179 5.60 17.13 -27.81
CA ALA A 179 4.66 16.93 -26.71
C ALA A 179 3.60 18.05 -26.67
N ASN A 180 4.02 19.30 -26.87
CA ASN A 180 3.13 20.47 -26.87
C ASN A 180 2.03 20.37 -27.93
N LYS A 181 2.41 20.02 -29.17
CA LYS A 181 1.44 19.86 -30.28
C LYS A 181 0.48 18.71 -30.01
N TYR A 182 0.96 17.61 -29.44
CA TYR A 182 0.12 16.48 -29.06
C TYR A 182 -0.89 16.87 -28.00
N VAL A 183 -0.47 17.51 -26.91
CA VAL A 183 -1.33 17.95 -25.80
C VAL A 183 -2.36 18.98 -26.28
N TYR A 184 -1.97 19.89 -27.15
CA TYR A 184 -2.88 20.86 -27.77
C TYR A 184 -4.00 20.17 -28.55
N ASN A 185 -3.65 19.21 -29.42
CA ASN A 185 -4.63 18.45 -30.19
C ASN A 185 -5.59 17.66 -29.28
N LEU A 186 -5.05 17.00 -28.24
CA LEU A 186 -5.81 16.27 -27.23
C LEU A 186 -6.79 17.20 -26.50
N TYR A 187 -6.32 18.37 -26.06
CA TYR A 187 -7.15 19.37 -25.38
C TYR A 187 -8.35 19.79 -26.24
N PHE A 188 -8.16 20.12 -27.52
CA PHE A 188 -9.26 20.54 -28.40
C PHE A 188 -10.30 19.45 -28.60
N VAL A 189 -9.88 18.19 -28.76
CA VAL A 189 -10.81 17.07 -28.87
C VAL A 189 -11.61 16.90 -27.57
N ILE A 190 -10.97 17.00 -26.42
CA ILE A 190 -11.63 16.91 -25.11
C ILE A 190 -12.63 18.08 -24.94
N GLN A 191 -12.22 19.33 -25.29
CA GLN A 191 -13.06 20.49 -25.12
C GLN A 191 -14.31 20.44 -26.01
N GLY A 192 -14.22 19.85 -27.18
CA GLY A 192 -15.33 19.69 -28.13
C GLY A 192 -16.30 18.54 -27.75
N ASN A 193 -16.08 17.78 -26.70
CA ASN A 193 -16.85 16.55 -26.42
C ASN A 193 -17.23 16.38 -24.94
N ASP A 194 -18.51 16.57 -24.65
CA ASP A 194 -19.01 16.49 -23.28
C ASP A 194 -19.02 15.07 -22.73
N MET A 195 -19.14 14.02 -23.58
CA MET A 195 -19.04 12.63 -23.14
C MET A 195 -17.60 12.31 -22.63
N ILE A 196 -16.58 12.75 -23.37
CA ILE A 196 -15.17 12.58 -22.95
C ILE A 196 -14.94 13.30 -21.61
N LYS A 197 -15.41 14.56 -21.49
CA LYS A 197 -15.30 15.31 -20.23
C LYS A 197 -15.98 14.59 -19.07
N ALA A 198 -17.16 14.03 -19.27
CA ALA A 198 -17.87 13.28 -18.22
C ALA A 198 -17.07 12.06 -17.74
N ILE A 199 -16.45 11.30 -18.66
CA ILE A 199 -15.60 10.16 -18.30
C ILE A 199 -14.35 10.64 -17.55
N LEU A 200 -13.72 11.73 -17.99
CA LEU A 200 -12.53 12.29 -17.32
C LEU A 200 -12.86 12.85 -15.93
N TYR A 201 -14.04 13.46 -15.72
CA TYR A 201 -14.53 13.83 -14.38
C TYR A 201 -14.63 12.60 -13.46
N GLY A 202 -15.16 11.48 -13.97
CA GLY A 202 -15.18 10.22 -13.23
C GLY A 202 -13.77 9.75 -12.82
N LYS A 203 -12.80 9.82 -13.75
CA LYS A 203 -11.39 9.50 -13.43
C LYS A 203 -10.80 10.44 -12.37
N ILE A 204 -11.09 11.73 -12.42
CA ILE A 204 -10.63 12.70 -11.41
C ILE A 204 -11.17 12.33 -10.03
N SER A 205 -12.46 12.02 -9.92
CA SER A 205 -13.09 11.59 -8.67
C SER A 205 -12.41 10.34 -8.11
N GLN A 206 -12.14 9.33 -8.95
CA GLN A 206 -11.43 8.12 -8.56
C GLN A 206 -10.00 8.40 -8.07
N MET A 207 -9.32 9.39 -8.65
CA MET A 207 -7.99 9.81 -8.18
C MET A 207 -8.07 10.52 -6.84
N GLU A 208 -9.09 11.36 -6.61
CA GLU A 208 -9.34 11.99 -5.32
C GLU A 208 -9.57 10.96 -4.22
N ASP A 209 -10.41 9.97 -4.47
CA ASP A 209 -10.66 8.88 -3.54
C ASP A 209 -9.37 8.08 -3.24
N LYS A 210 -8.60 7.74 -4.27
CA LYS A 210 -7.30 7.05 -4.08
C LYS A 210 -6.34 7.88 -3.20
N ILE A 211 -6.25 9.19 -3.42
CA ILE A 211 -5.40 10.09 -2.62
C ILE A 211 -5.86 10.09 -1.16
N VAL A 212 -7.17 10.11 -0.89
CA VAL A 212 -7.74 10.04 0.47
C VAL A 212 -7.40 8.70 1.13
N PHE A 213 -7.56 7.57 0.42
CA PHE A 213 -7.22 6.25 0.97
C PHE A 213 -5.72 6.07 1.19
N LEU A 214 -4.85 6.63 0.32
CA LEU A 214 -3.41 6.64 0.56
C LEU A 214 -3.01 7.47 1.78
N LYS A 215 -3.77 8.54 2.10
CA LYS A 215 -3.57 9.27 3.35
C LYS A 215 -3.88 8.40 4.56
N ARG A 216 -5.02 7.70 4.57
CA ARG A 216 -5.38 6.76 5.64
C ARG A 216 -4.36 5.63 5.78
N TYR A 217 -3.85 5.13 4.65
CA TYR A 217 -2.78 4.14 4.61
C TYR A 217 -1.51 4.66 5.33
N GLY A 218 -1.12 5.90 5.05
CA GLY A 218 0.00 6.56 5.73
C GLY A 218 -0.24 6.78 7.23
N GLU A 219 -1.48 7.05 7.66
CA GLU A 219 -1.84 7.14 9.07
C GLU A 219 -1.67 5.79 9.80
N SER A 220 -2.09 4.68 9.17
CA SER A 220 -1.85 3.33 9.70
C SER A 220 -0.36 3.00 9.76
N LEU A 221 0.44 3.35 8.73
CA LEU A 221 1.90 3.18 8.74
C LEU A 221 2.55 3.88 9.92
N ASN A 222 2.18 5.13 10.22
CA ASN A 222 2.73 5.87 11.34
C ASN A 222 2.41 5.21 12.69
N LYS A 223 1.21 4.67 12.86
CA LYS A 223 0.83 3.94 14.07
C LYS A 223 1.63 2.64 14.21
N ILE A 224 1.76 1.87 13.10
CA ILE A 224 2.53 0.64 13.07
C ILE A 224 3.98 0.92 13.49
N LYS A 225 4.62 1.95 12.92
CA LYS A 225 5.98 2.37 13.32
C LYS A 225 6.05 2.69 14.80
N GLY A 226 5.09 3.45 15.34
CA GLY A 226 5.04 3.76 16.77
C GLY A 226 4.95 2.52 17.66
N TYR A 227 4.18 1.49 17.27
CA TYR A 227 4.12 0.22 18.00
C TYR A 227 5.43 -0.57 17.91
N LEU A 228 6.07 -0.59 16.73
CA LEU A 228 7.33 -1.30 16.53
C LEU A 228 8.49 -0.63 17.28
N ASP A 229 8.62 0.70 17.20
CA ASP A 229 9.67 1.46 17.89
C ASP A 229 9.58 1.36 19.42
N THR A 230 8.36 1.31 19.97
CA THR A 230 8.14 1.20 21.41
C THR A 230 8.49 -0.21 21.92
N SER A 231 8.35 -1.22 21.08
CA SER A 231 8.57 -2.62 21.41
C SER A 231 10.00 -3.11 21.16
N LEU A 232 10.83 -2.30 20.49
CA LEU A 232 12.25 -2.58 20.22
C LEU A 232 13.20 -1.87 21.22
N LYS A 233 12.64 -1.01 22.09
CA LYS A 233 13.35 -0.37 23.22
C LYS A 233 13.26 -1.23 24.46
#